data_4f00dd5f1ebeb474c25a72784c8ca5f4
#
_entry.id   4f00dd5f1ebeb474c25a72784c8ca5f4
#
_cell.length_a   1.000
_cell.length_b   1.000
_cell.length_c   1.000
_cell.angle_alpha   90.00
_cell.angle_beta   90.00
_cell.angle_gamma   90.00
#
_symmetry.space_group_name_H-M   'P 1'
#
loop_
_entity.id
_entity.type
_entity.pdbx_description
1 polymer ?
#
loop_
_entity_poly.entity_id
_entity_poly.type
_entity_poly.pdbx_seq_one_letter_code
_entity_poly.pdbx_strand_id
1 'polypeptide(L)'
;MVVGLGLRPERTLVNLNHLQYFLETCRYGSITKASEVCHISQPSITAAINNLEKELGAKLFDRVNNRLRLTVVGEGFKDLTEEFLKTFDDYCQSAYDIASSRYTKIRVGIPPFLSTIITKKLFPEFSVQHPNIRLEIVEVGLIDGLNKLNSSQLDCLIGVCRSKTFTCNSRCLFTTKLTLAVNRGSELVHRHKAISIAQMESIPLVTPVKGSYLYSLINEILASEKPNIVMQSNQLTTLKYMLRVDCAAAIIYDGLFNDDEDIVHIPFEEDIFLETHVFWQAGRYVSSSLKSFMSYISKVDFGSDTGLTVIQRENVPPTCINIHFVDVLMQRRDMSEAPPRKISAQQNVVFSAIICPFICKWYQKK
;
A
#
# COMPACT_ATOMS: atom_id res chain seq x y z
N MET A 1 2.90 9.33 -43.67
CA MET A 1 4.17 9.90 -43.18
C MET A 1 4.43 9.26 -41.83
N VAL A 2 5.20 8.14 -41.81
CA VAL A 2 5.50 7.39 -40.60
C VAL A 2 6.62 8.12 -39.90
N VAL A 3 6.34 8.69 -38.70
CA VAL A 3 7.37 9.25 -37.85
C VAL A 3 8.19 8.09 -37.32
N GLY A 4 9.36 7.87 -37.90
CA GLY A 4 10.31 6.85 -37.46
C GLY A 4 10.79 7.17 -36.05
N LEU A 5 10.41 6.34 -35.09
CA LEU A 5 11.14 6.19 -33.85
C LEU A 5 12.58 5.84 -34.23
N GLY A 6 13.53 6.78 -34.01
CA GLY A 6 14.95 6.63 -34.31
C GLY A 6 15.64 5.56 -33.46
N LEU A 7 15.22 4.32 -33.62
CA LEU A 7 15.91 3.16 -33.11
C LEU A 7 17.17 2.98 -33.96
N ARG A 8 18.34 3.17 -33.34
CA ARG A 8 19.62 2.87 -34.01
C ARG A 8 19.62 1.41 -34.43
N PRO A 9 19.91 1.08 -35.70
CA PRO A 9 19.78 -0.30 -36.23
C PRO A 9 20.80 -1.31 -35.66
N GLU A 10 21.68 -0.90 -34.76
CA GLU A 10 22.71 -1.73 -34.14
C GLU A 10 22.44 -2.17 -32.70
N ARG A 11 21.27 -1.85 -32.11
CA ARG A 11 20.91 -2.39 -30.80
C ARG A 11 20.25 -3.74 -31.01
N THR A 12 20.99 -4.79 -30.69
CA THR A 12 20.47 -6.14 -30.52
C THR A 12 19.30 -6.04 -29.51
N LEU A 13 18.11 -6.46 -29.91
CA LEU A 13 16.93 -6.40 -29.06
C LEU A 13 17.17 -7.31 -27.86
N VAL A 14 17.18 -6.76 -26.66
CA VAL A 14 17.23 -7.51 -25.40
C VAL A 14 16.08 -8.53 -25.42
N ASN A 15 16.41 -9.82 -25.32
CA ASN A 15 15.42 -10.88 -25.34
C ASN A 15 14.74 -10.98 -23.97
N LEU A 16 13.42 -10.87 -23.91
CA LEU A 16 12.63 -10.98 -22.69
C LEU A 16 12.94 -12.24 -21.88
N ASN A 17 13.13 -13.37 -22.56
CA ASN A 17 13.50 -14.62 -21.90
C ASN A 17 14.87 -14.50 -21.21
N HIS A 18 15.84 -13.79 -21.80
CA HIS A 18 17.13 -13.57 -21.15
C HIS A 18 17.01 -12.77 -19.87
N LEU A 19 16.10 -11.77 -19.84
CA LEU A 19 15.81 -11.00 -18.63
C LEU A 19 15.17 -11.86 -17.55
N GLN A 20 14.23 -12.73 -17.90
CA GLN A 20 13.62 -13.68 -16.97
C GLN A 20 14.65 -14.67 -16.40
N TYR A 21 15.50 -15.23 -17.26
CA TYR A 21 16.56 -16.15 -16.83
C TYR A 21 17.57 -15.48 -15.91
N PHE A 22 17.90 -14.22 -16.19
CA PHE A 22 18.74 -13.42 -15.31
C PHE A 22 18.09 -13.24 -13.93
N LEU A 23 16.81 -12.85 -13.84
CA LEU A 23 16.13 -12.68 -12.56
C LEU A 23 15.98 -13.98 -11.77
N GLU A 24 15.67 -15.10 -12.42
CA GLU A 24 15.62 -16.39 -11.74
C GLU A 24 17.02 -16.81 -11.25
N THR A 25 18.07 -16.48 -12.00
CA THR A 25 19.46 -16.70 -11.55
C THR A 25 19.79 -15.83 -10.33
N CYS A 26 19.33 -14.57 -10.28
CA CYS A 26 19.47 -13.71 -9.10
C CYS A 26 18.74 -14.29 -7.88
N ARG A 27 17.51 -14.76 -8.09
CA ARG A 27 16.64 -15.29 -7.04
C ARG A 27 17.24 -16.50 -6.33
N TYR A 28 17.81 -17.43 -7.09
CA TYR A 28 18.35 -18.68 -6.54
C TYR A 28 19.86 -18.66 -6.28
N GLY A 29 20.58 -17.66 -6.78
CA GLY A 29 22.05 -17.60 -6.70
C GLY A 29 22.74 -18.79 -7.38
N SER A 30 22.03 -19.47 -8.31
CA SER A 30 22.45 -20.74 -8.92
C SER A 30 21.88 -20.90 -10.32
N ILE A 31 22.76 -21.05 -11.31
CA ILE A 31 22.37 -21.33 -12.70
C ILE A 31 21.65 -22.68 -12.80
N THR A 32 22.07 -23.67 -12.02
CA THR A 32 21.41 -24.99 -12.00
C THR A 32 19.99 -24.92 -11.57
N LYS A 33 19.70 -24.25 -10.41
CA LYS A 33 18.34 -24.09 -9.92
C LYS A 33 17.49 -23.23 -10.86
N ALA A 34 18.05 -22.16 -11.40
CA ALA A 34 17.35 -21.34 -12.39
C ALA A 34 16.98 -22.15 -13.64
N SER A 35 17.85 -23.05 -14.11
CA SER A 35 17.58 -23.91 -15.27
C SER A 35 16.43 -24.90 -15.01
N GLU A 36 16.36 -25.47 -13.81
CA GLU A 36 15.28 -26.35 -13.39
C GLU A 36 13.92 -25.63 -13.38
N VAL A 37 13.87 -24.42 -12.79
CA VAL A 37 12.65 -23.61 -12.70
C VAL A 37 12.20 -23.10 -14.06
N CYS A 38 13.14 -22.67 -14.90
CA CYS A 38 12.83 -22.18 -16.25
C CYS A 38 12.60 -23.33 -17.27
N HIS A 39 12.78 -24.59 -16.88
CA HIS A 39 12.65 -25.77 -17.75
C HIS A 39 13.53 -25.70 -18.98
N ILE A 40 14.76 -25.19 -18.85
CA ILE A 40 15.77 -25.11 -19.93
C ILE A 40 17.12 -25.64 -19.48
N SER A 41 18.04 -25.82 -20.44
CA SER A 41 19.39 -26.32 -20.14
C SER A 41 20.25 -25.26 -19.45
N GLN A 42 21.15 -25.66 -18.54
CA GLN A 42 22.14 -24.76 -17.91
C GLN A 42 23.00 -23.99 -18.92
N PRO A 43 23.48 -24.61 -20.03
CA PRO A 43 24.18 -23.87 -21.07
C PRO A 43 23.36 -22.74 -21.69
N SER A 44 22.04 -22.93 -21.82
CA SER A 44 21.13 -21.88 -22.34
C SER A 44 21.05 -20.68 -21.44
N ILE A 45 20.92 -20.88 -20.11
CA ILE A 45 20.95 -19.77 -19.15
C ILE A 45 22.30 -19.07 -19.16
N THR A 46 23.39 -19.85 -19.18
CA THR A 46 24.75 -19.29 -19.24
C THR A 46 24.95 -18.44 -20.50
N ALA A 47 24.49 -18.93 -21.65
CA ALA A 47 24.54 -18.18 -22.91
C ALA A 47 23.68 -16.87 -22.83
N ALA A 48 22.48 -16.95 -22.26
CA ALA A 48 21.62 -15.80 -22.10
C ALA A 48 22.27 -14.71 -21.22
N ILE A 49 22.85 -15.09 -20.08
CA ILE A 49 23.55 -14.17 -19.18
C ILE A 49 24.77 -13.56 -19.88
N ASN A 50 25.60 -14.39 -20.55
CA ASN A 50 26.76 -13.90 -21.29
C ASN A 50 26.36 -12.90 -22.41
N ASN A 51 25.24 -13.14 -23.07
CA ASN A 51 24.70 -12.20 -24.07
C ASN A 51 24.33 -10.87 -23.46
N LEU A 52 23.60 -10.87 -22.32
CA LEU A 52 23.27 -9.64 -21.59
C LEU A 52 24.54 -8.89 -21.16
N GLU A 53 25.52 -9.59 -20.57
CA GLU A 53 26.79 -8.98 -20.17
C GLU A 53 27.55 -8.37 -21.36
N LYS A 54 27.55 -9.06 -22.51
CA LYS A 54 28.17 -8.58 -23.75
C LYS A 54 27.44 -7.31 -24.27
N GLU A 55 26.14 -7.29 -24.28
CA GLU A 55 25.36 -6.16 -24.72
C GLU A 55 25.53 -4.94 -23.81
N LEU A 56 25.61 -5.16 -22.48
CA LEU A 56 25.83 -4.12 -21.49
C LEU A 56 27.28 -3.66 -21.40
N GLY A 57 28.21 -4.45 -21.89
CA GLY A 57 29.66 -4.21 -21.76
C GLY A 57 30.17 -4.36 -20.33
N ALA A 58 29.44 -5.05 -19.46
CA ALA A 58 29.71 -5.17 -18.02
C ALA A 58 29.32 -6.55 -17.51
N LYS A 59 30.04 -7.05 -16.49
CA LYS A 59 29.67 -8.27 -15.77
C LYS A 59 28.50 -8.02 -14.83
N LEU A 60 27.51 -8.93 -14.87
CA LEU A 60 26.34 -8.91 -13.97
C LEU A 60 26.58 -9.83 -12.75
N PHE A 61 27.38 -10.89 -12.94
CA PHE A 61 27.71 -11.82 -11.87
C PHE A 61 29.21 -12.01 -11.73
N ASP A 62 29.64 -12.12 -10.47
CA ASP A 62 30.98 -12.59 -10.08
C ASP A 62 30.92 -13.96 -9.41
N ARG A 63 32.01 -14.71 -9.49
CA ARG A 63 32.19 -15.98 -8.77
C ARG A 63 33.07 -15.73 -7.53
N VAL A 64 32.47 -15.73 -6.36
CA VAL A 64 33.18 -15.63 -5.09
C VAL A 64 33.02 -16.93 -4.30
N ASN A 65 34.09 -17.60 -3.96
CA ASN A 65 34.08 -18.88 -3.23
C ASN A 65 33.14 -19.92 -3.86
N ASN A 66 33.21 -20.09 -5.16
CA ASN A 66 32.38 -21.00 -5.96
C ASN A 66 30.87 -20.69 -5.92
N ARG A 67 30.45 -19.49 -5.40
CA ARG A 67 29.07 -19.02 -5.40
C ARG A 67 28.91 -17.84 -6.37
N LEU A 68 27.78 -17.81 -7.03
CA LEU A 68 27.41 -16.72 -7.92
C LEU A 68 26.91 -15.54 -7.06
N ARG A 69 27.48 -14.36 -7.26
CA ARG A 69 27.04 -13.11 -6.60
C ARG A 69 26.85 -12.04 -7.66
N LEU A 70 25.85 -11.16 -7.43
CA LEU A 70 25.69 -9.99 -8.27
C LEU A 70 26.86 -9.02 -8.08
N THR A 71 27.25 -8.38 -9.18
CA THR A 71 28.11 -7.19 -9.16
C THR A 71 27.26 -5.95 -8.80
N VAL A 72 27.88 -4.80 -8.54
CA VAL A 72 27.14 -3.52 -8.37
C VAL A 72 26.31 -3.20 -9.61
N VAL A 73 26.85 -3.47 -10.82
CA VAL A 73 26.09 -3.31 -12.08
C VAL A 73 24.95 -4.32 -12.14
N GLY A 74 25.19 -5.57 -11.68
CA GLY A 74 24.18 -6.63 -11.62
C GLY A 74 23.02 -6.29 -10.71
N GLU A 75 23.27 -5.68 -9.54
CA GLU A 75 22.20 -5.21 -8.63
C GLU A 75 21.35 -4.11 -9.27
N GLY A 76 21.98 -3.07 -9.84
CA GLY A 76 21.23 -2.01 -10.54
C GLY A 76 20.48 -2.53 -11.77
N PHE A 77 21.04 -3.48 -12.51
CA PHE A 77 20.38 -4.10 -13.65
C PHE A 77 19.22 -5.00 -13.22
N LYS A 78 19.30 -5.66 -12.06
CA LYS A 78 18.21 -6.44 -11.48
C LYS A 78 17.01 -5.55 -11.20
N ASP A 79 17.19 -4.42 -10.50
CA ASP A 79 16.10 -3.51 -10.15
C ASP A 79 15.40 -2.97 -11.42
N LEU A 80 16.18 -2.54 -12.42
CA LEU A 80 15.65 -2.08 -13.71
C LEU A 80 14.91 -3.19 -14.47
N THR A 81 15.41 -4.43 -14.41
CA THR A 81 14.79 -5.57 -15.09
C THR A 81 13.47 -5.97 -14.42
N GLU A 82 13.41 -5.97 -13.10
CA GLU A 82 12.18 -6.21 -12.34
C GLU A 82 11.11 -5.17 -12.69
N GLU A 83 11.45 -3.89 -12.74
CA GLU A 83 10.54 -2.80 -13.11
C GLU A 83 10.07 -2.94 -14.57
N PHE A 84 10.99 -3.25 -15.50
CA PHE A 84 10.66 -3.42 -16.91
C PHE A 84 9.72 -4.60 -17.15
N LEU A 85 10.02 -5.81 -16.63
CA LEU A 85 9.17 -6.98 -16.81
C LEU A 85 7.78 -6.78 -16.20
N LYS A 86 7.71 -6.10 -15.06
CA LYS A 86 6.46 -5.72 -14.45
C LYS A 86 5.62 -4.80 -15.35
N THR A 87 6.26 -3.80 -15.97
CA THR A 87 5.61 -2.89 -16.92
C THR A 87 5.15 -3.62 -18.19
N PHE A 88 5.95 -4.56 -18.67
CA PHE A 88 5.64 -5.39 -19.82
C PHE A 88 4.43 -6.30 -19.56
N ASP A 89 4.37 -6.94 -18.40
CA ASP A 89 3.22 -7.76 -18.00
C ASP A 89 1.93 -6.93 -17.92
N ASP A 90 2.01 -5.70 -17.40
CA ASP A 90 0.87 -4.77 -17.38
C ASP A 90 0.41 -4.41 -18.79
N TYR A 91 1.35 -4.20 -19.72
CA TYR A 91 1.04 -3.94 -21.11
C TYR A 91 0.35 -5.14 -21.77
N CYS A 92 0.89 -6.35 -21.57
CA CYS A 92 0.29 -7.58 -22.06
C CYS A 92 -1.11 -7.79 -21.49
N GLN A 93 -1.30 -7.59 -20.18
CA GLN A 93 -2.60 -7.68 -19.55
C GLN A 93 -3.59 -6.67 -20.14
N SER A 94 -3.13 -5.44 -20.38
CA SER A 94 -3.95 -4.40 -21.02
C SER A 94 -4.38 -4.77 -22.46
N ALA A 95 -3.46 -5.37 -23.21
CA ALA A 95 -3.75 -5.86 -24.55
C ALA A 95 -4.76 -7.02 -24.55
N TYR A 96 -4.64 -7.93 -23.57
CA TYR A 96 -5.63 -9.00 -23.35
C TYR A 96 -6.97 -8.46 -22.93
N ASP A 97 -7.03 -7.43 -22.07
CA ASP A 97 -8.27 -6.77 -21.66
C ASP A 97 -8.99 -6.13 -22.86
N ILE A 98 -8.25 -5.54 -23.79
CA ILE A 98 -8.79 -4.97 -25.04
C ILE A 98 -9.29 -6.08 -25.99
N ALA A 99 -8.54 -7.17 -26.11
CA ALA A 99 -8.82 -8.25 -27.04
C ALA A 99 -9.93 -9.21 -26.56
N SER A 100 -10.07 -9.35 -25.24
CA SER A 100 -11.07 -10.24 -24.65
C SER A 100 -12.27 -9.44 -24.20
N SER A 101 -13.43 -9.67 -24.81
CA SER A 101 -14.75 -9.23 -24.27
C SER A 101 -15.10 -9.92 -22.94
N ARG A 102 -14.11 -10.41 -22.18
CA ARG A 102 -14.28 -11.15 -20.94
C ARG A 102 -14.15 -10.22 -19.73
N TYR A 103 -14.69 -10.68 -18.61
CA TYR A 103 -14.65 -9.97 -17.32
C TYR A 103 -13.23 -9.57 -16.96
N THR A 104 -13.01 -8.28 -16.77
CA THR A 104 -11.76 -7.77 -16.18
C THR A 104 -11.84 -7.87 -14.67
N LYS A 105 -10.83 -8.44 -14.05
CA LYS A 105 -10.72 -8.57 -12.60
C LYS A 105 -9.92 -7.40 -12.03
N ILE A 106 -10.42 -6.78 -10.95
CA ILE A 106 -9.70 -5.77 -10.17
C ILE A 106 -9.54 -6.29 -8.75
N ARG A 107 -8.29 -6.40 -8.29
CA ARG A 107 -7.95 -6.80 -6.92
C ARG A 107 -7.86 -5.54 -6.05
N VAL A 108 -8.81 -5.40 -5.13
CA VAL A 108 -8.93 -4.24 -4.25
C VAL A 108 -8.55 -4.65 -2.82
N GLY A 109 -7.45 -4.12 -2.30
CA GLY A 109 -7.09 -4.28 -0.90
C GLY A 109 -7.93 -3.36 -0.02
N ILE A 110 -8.48 -3.86 1.09
CA ILE A 110 -9.26 -3.05 2.03
C ILE A 110 -9.00 -3.59 3.46
N PRO A 111 -8.69 -2.72 4.45
CA PRO A 111 -8.62 -3.14 5.85
C PRO A 111 -9.96 -3.68 6.37
N PRO A 112 -9.95 -4.69 7.27
CA PRO A 112 -11.18 -5.35 7.74
C PRO A 112 -12.26 -4.38 8.24
N PHE A 113 -11.89 -3.37 9.05
CA PHE A 113 -12.86 -2.39 9.56
C PHE A 113 -13.51 -1.53 8.47
N LEU A 114 -12.74 -1.19 7.42
CA LEU A 114 -13.27 -0.43 6.27
C LEU A 114 -14.03 -1.32 5.30
N SER A 115 -13.68 -2.60 5.22
CA SER A 115 -14.30 -3.55 4.29
C SER A 115 -15.82 -3.55 4.42
N THR A 116 -16.34 -3.63 5.64
CA THR A 116 -17.79 -3.62 5.89
C THR A 116 -18.48 -2.34 5.40
N ILE A 117 -17.84 -1.18 5.59
CA ILE A 117 -18.39 0.11 5.18
C ILE A 117 -18.38 0.22 3.65
N ILE A 118 -17.22 -0.06 3.06
CA ILE A 118 -16.98 0.17 1.64
C ILE A 118 -17.74 -0.84 0.78
N THR A 119 -17.77 -2.12 1.18
CA THR A 119 -18.44 -3.16 0.39
C THR A 119 -19.94 -2.98 0.32
N LYS A 120 -20.59 -2.48 1.36
CA LYS A 120 -22.03 -2.14 1.34
C LYS A 120 -22.39 -1.19 0.20
N LYS A 121 -21.48 -0.24 -0.12
CA LYS A 121 -21.71 0.76 -1.17
C LYS A 121 -21.17 0.34 -2.54
N LEU A 122 -20.08 -0.42 -2.57
CA LEU A 122 -19.43 -0.79 -3.83
C LEU A 122 -20.20 -1.86 -4.59
N PHE A 123 -20.59 -2.95 -3.91
CA PHE A 123 -21.06 -4.14 -4.61
C PHE A 123 -22.44 -3.99 -5.26
N PRO A 124 -23.47 -3.40 -4.60
CA PRO A 124 -24.79 -3.35 -5.18
C PRO A 124 -24.84 -2.56 -6.49
N GLU A 125 -24.24 -1.38 -6.50
CA GLU A 125 -24.36 -0.45 -7.61
C GLU A 125 -23.27 -0.61 -8.67
N PHE A 126 -22.01 -0.78 -8.24
CA PHE A 126 -20.90 -0.91 -9.17
C PHE A 126 -21.02 -2.13 -10.08
N SER A 127 -21.42 -3.27 -9.54
CA SER A 127 -21.59 -4.51 -10.32
C SER A 127 -22.71 -4.40 -11.35
N VAL A 128 -23.74 -3.61 -11.08
CA VAL A 128 -24.84 -3.34 -12.04
C VAL A 128 -24.37 -2.40 -13.14
N GLN A 129 -23.64 -1.32 -12.78
CA GLN A 129 -23.15 -0.34 -13.76
C GLN A 129 -21.99 -0.87 -14.61
N HIS A 130 -21.20 -1.80 -14.07
CA HIS A 130 -20.00 -2.36 -14.70
C HIS A 130 -20.02 -3.89 -14.70
N PRO A 131 -20.97 -4.54 -15.40
CA PRO A 131 -21.14 -6.00 -15.34
C PRO A 131 -19.91 -6.77 -15.87
N ASN A 132 -19.07 -6.13 -16.67
CA ASN A 132 -17.84 -6.71 -17.21
C ASN A 132 -16.63 -6.56 -16.25
N ILE A 133 -16.79 -5.91 -15.09
CA ILE A 133 -15.71 -5.73 -14.11
C ILE A 133 -16.03 -6.56 -12.87
N ARG A 134 -15.15 -7.51 -12.54
CA ARG A 134 -15.24 -8.30 -11.31
C ARG A 134 -14.30 -7.73 -10.25
N LEU A 135 -14.85 -7.34 -9.11
CA LEU A 135 -14.05 -6.93 -7.96
C LEU A 135 -13.68 -8.18 -7.13
N GLU A 136 -12.40 -8.30 -6.83
CA GLU A 136 -11.88 -9.25 -5.83
C GLU A 136 -11.40 -8.45 -4.63
N ILE A 137 -12.11 -8.58 -3.51
CA ILE A 137 -11.72 -7.89 -2.28
C ILE A 137 -10.73 -8.75 -1.51
N VAL A 138 -9.61 -8.14 -1.17
CA VAL A 138 -8.57 -8.74 -0.34
C VAL A 138 -8.51 -7.96 0.97
N GLU A 139 -8.92 -8.60 2.06
CA GLU A 139 -8.81 -7.98 3.38
C GLU A 139 -7.34 -7.93 3.81
N VAL A 140 -6.80 -6.72 3.94
CA VAL A 140 -5.39 -6.48 4.21
C VAL A 140 -5.20 -5.15 4.93
N GLY A 141 -4.29 -5.10 5.91
CA GLY A 141 -3.90 -3.84 6.57
C GLY A 141 -3.16 -2.90 5.62
N LEU A 142 -3.12 -1.60 5.95
CA LEU A 142 -2.51 -0.57 5.08
C LEU A 142 -1.06 -0.90 4.70
N ILE A 143 -0.21 -1.26 5.66
CA ILE A 143 1.23 -1.49 5.43
C ILE A 143 1.45 -2.71 4.52
N ASP A 144 0.81 -3.83 4.83
CA ASP A 144 0.90 -5.04 4.00
C ASP A 144 0.23 -4.84 2.63
N GLY A 145 -0.88 -4.08 2.61
CA GLY A 145 -1.55 -3.68 1.39
C GLY A 145 -0.67 -2.84 0.45
N LEU A 146 0.13 -1.91 0.98
CA LEU A 146 1.10 -1.14 0.20
C LEU A 146 2.21 -2.03 -0.37
N ASN A 147 2.70 -3.00 0.41
CA ASN A 147 3.67 -3.99 -0.09
C ASN A 147 3.07 -4.84 -1.23
N LYS A 148 1.82 -5.30 -1.06
CA LYS A 148 1.09 -6.04 -2.10
C LYS A 148 0.79 -5.19 -3.34
N LEU A 149 0.50 -3.90 -3.16
CA LEU A 149 0.33 -2.95 -4.24
C LEU A 149 1.62 -2.79 -5.03
N ASN A 150 2.76 -2.58 -4.35
CA ASN A 150 4.07 -2.46 -4.98
C ASN A 150 4.52 -3.73 -5.71
N SER A 151 4.18 -4.91 -5.18
CA SER A 151 4.46 -6.21 -5.82
C SER A 151 3.39 -6.66 -6.82
N SER A 152 2.42 -5.80 -7.16
CA SER A 152 1.34 -6.07 -8.14
C SER A 152 0.41 -7.22 -7.79
N GLN A 153 0.35 -7.57 -6.53
CA GLN A 153 -0.65 -8.50 -6.02
C GLN A 153 -2.01 -7.81 -5.82
N LEU A 154 -2.02 -6.47 -5.75
CA LEU A 154 -3.22 -5.63 -5.76
C LEU A 154 -3.16 -4.62 -6.90
N ASP A 155 -4.32 -4.25 -7.43
CA ASP A 155 -4.47 -3.22 -8.46
C ASP A 155 -4.72 -1.85 -7.82
N CYS A 156 -5.43 -1.83 -6.69
CA CYS A 156 -5.55 -0.66 -5.81
C CYS A 156 -5.75 -1.10 -4.36
N LEU A 157 -5.55 -0.15 -3.45
CA LEU A 157 -5.71 -0.33 -2.01
C LEU A 157 -6.56 0.83 -1.48
N ILE A 158 -7.58 0.53 -0.69
CA ILE A 158 -8.31 1.52 0.07
C ILE A 158 -7.82 1.44 1.50
N GLY A 159 -7.49 2.58 2.09
CA GLY A 159 -6.94 2.58 3.44
C GLY A 159 -7.00 3.95 4.10
N VAL A 160 -6.89 3.95 5.42
CA VAL A 160 -6.84 5.16 6.23
C VAL A 160 -5.41 5.60 6.39
N CYS A 161 -5.15 6.89 6.23
CA CYS A 161 -3.85 7.48 6.51
C CYS A 161 -3.98 8.88 7.09
N ARG A 162 -2.98 9.30 7.87
CA ARG A 162 -2.82 10.68 8.36
C ARG A 162 -1.70 11.43 7.63
N SER A 163 -0.84 10.74 6.89
CA SER A 163 0.33 11.30 6.21
C SER A 163 0.21 11.21 4.69
N LYS A 164 0.76 12.21 3.99
CA LYS A 164 0.77 12.27 2.52
C LYS A 164 2.03 11.71 1.87
N THR A 165 2.97 11.19 2.64
CA THR A 165 4.27 10.70 2.12
C THR A 165 4.18 9.22 1.74
N PHE A 166 3.63 8.94 0.57
CA PHE A 166 3.63 7.59 -0.01
C PHE A 166 4.35 7.59 -1.35
N THR A 167 5.04 6.50 -1.66
CA THR A 167 5.66 6.25 -2.97
C THR A 167 4.64 5.91 -4.06
N CYS A 168 3.35 5.84 -3.71
CA CYS A 168 2.24 5.55 -4.61
C CYS A 168 1.36 6.79 -4.85
N ASN A 169 0.59 6.78 -5.91
CA ASN A 169 -0.47 7.75 -6.12
C ASN A 169 -1.61 7.52 -5.14
N SER A 170 -2.28 8.58 -4.71
CA SER A 170 -3.45 8.47 -3.86
C SER A 170 -4.50 9.53 -4.16
N ARG A 171 -5.76 9.22 -3.83
CA ARG A 171 -6.88 10.17 -3.85
C ARG A 171 -7.72 9.97 -2.60
N CYS A 172 -8.00 11.06 -1.89
CA CYS A 172 -8.91 11.05 -0.75
C CYS A 172 -10.32 10.74 -1.24
N LEU A 173 -10.97 9.79 -0.58
CA LEU A 173 -12.36 9.39 -0.80
C LEU A 173 -13.29 10.14 0.17
N PHE A 174 -12.96 10.10 1.45
CA PHE A 174 -13.71 10.80 2.49
C PHE A 174 -12.83 11.00 3.73
N THR A 175 -13.28 11.92 4.60
CA THR A 175 -12.71 12.18 5.92
C THR A 175 -13.72 11.82 6.98
N THR A 176 -13.29 11.18 8.04
CA THR A 176 -14.08 10.89 9.24
C THR A 176 -13.24 11.21 10.48
N LYS A 177 -13.78 10.96 11.68
CA LYS A 177 -13.03 11.10 12.93
C LYS A 177 -13.12 9.82 13.76
N LEU A 178 -12.23 9.71 14.75
CA LEU A 178 -12.32 8.69 15.79
C LEU A 178 -13.21 9.17 16.93
N THR A 179 -13.95 8.24 17.51
CA THR A 179 -14.78 8.41 18.70
C THR A 179 -14.59 7.22 19.62
N LEU A 180 -15.03 7.37 20.86
CA LEU A 180 -15.14 6.26 21.79
C LEU A 180 -16.54 5.65 21.67
N ALA A 181 -16.65 4.45 21.12
CA ALA A 181 -17.90 3.69 21.12
C ALA A 181 -18.06 2.94 22.44
N VAL A 182 -19.25 3.03 23.01
CA VAL A 182 -19.62 2.41 24.29
C VAL A 182 -21.05 1.87 24.24
N ASN A 183 -21.41 1.04 25.20
CA ASN A 183 -22.81 0.69 25.42
C ASN A 183 -23.64 1.93 25.79
N ARG A 184 -24.87 2.01 25.29
CA ARG A 184 -25.80 3.12 25.60
C ARG A 184 -26.11 3.25 27.11
N GLY A 185 -26.14 2.12 27.83
CA GLY A 185 -26.35 2.08 29.28
C GLY A 185 -25.09 2.35 30.11
N SER A 186 -23.94 2.52 29.48
CA SER A 186 -22.69 2.77 30.19
C SER A 186 -22.72 4.10 30.96
N GLU A 187 -22.15 4.09 32.16
CA GLU A 187 -22.02 5.32 32.97
C GLU A 187 -21.23 6.42 32.23
N LEU A 188 -20.37 6.08 31.30
CA LEU A 188 -19.59 7.02 30.49
C LEU A 188 -20.51 7.96 29.69
N VAL A 189 -21.63 7.44 29.17
CA VAL A 189 -22.62 8.24 28.42
C VAL A 189 -23.26 9.36 29.27
N HIS A 190 -23.51 9.05 30.53
CA HIS A 190 -24.15 10.02 31.46
C HIS A 190 -23.15 11.02 32.02
N ARG A 191 -21.88 10.65 32.13
CA ARG A 191 -20.83 11.48 32.73
C ARG A 191 -20.15 12.42 31.73
N HIS A 192 -20.12 12.06 30.45
CA HIS A 192 -19.30 12.76 29.48
C HIS A 192 -20.05 13.11 28.20
N LYS A 193 -20.04 14.40 27.84
CA LYS A 193 -20.44 14.86 26.50
C LYS A 193 -19.31 14.72 25.49
N ALA A 194 -18.07 14.83 25.96
CA ALA A 194 -16.83 14.55 25.24
C ALA A 194 -15.84 13.94 26.24
N ILE A 195 -14.85 13.20 25.77
CA ILE A 195 -13.90 12.49 26.61
C ILE A 195 -12.47 12.86 26.23
N SER A 196 -11.61 13.08 27.26
CA SER A 196 -10.19 13.36 27.03
C SER A 196 -9.39 12.05 26.88
N ILE A 197 -8.23 12.15 26.24
CA ILE A 197 -7.32 11.00 26.10
C ILE A 197 -6.83 10.49 27.46
N ALA A 198 -6.58 11.39 28.41
CA ALA A 198 -6.15 11.04 29.76
C ALA A 198 -7.15 10.14 30.52
N GLN A 199 -8.44 10.22 30.21
CA GLN A 199 -9.46 9.36 30.84
C GLN A 199 -9.44 7.91 30.34
N MET A 200 -8.70 7.60 29.27
CA MET A 200 -8.62 6.26 28.70
C MET A 200 -7.93 5.24 29.61
N GLU A 201 -7.08 5.68 30.55
CA GLU A 201 -6.38 4.78 31.47
C GLU A 201 -7.34 3.93 32.33
N SER A 202 -8.46 4.52 32.73
CA SER A 202 -9.46 3.85 33.60
C SER A 202 -10.51 3.04 32.83
N ILE A 203 -10.56 3.14 31.50
CA ILE A 203 -11.60 2.52 30.69
C ILE A 203 -11.11 1.20 30.10
N PRO A 204 -11.84 0.08 30.29
CA PRO A 204 -11.51 -1.17 29.60
C PRO A 204 -11.68 -0.98 28.10
N LEU A 205 -10.63 -1.27 27.33
CA LEU A 205 -10.61 -1.06 25.88
C LEU A 205 -10.48 -2.37 25.12
N VAL A 206 -11.25 -2.52 24.04
CA VAL A 206 -10.98 -3.43 22.94
C VAL A 206 -10.28 -2.65 21.84
N THR A 207 -9.12 -3.12 21.41
CA THR A 207 -8.33 -2.49 20.35
C THR A 207 -8.15 -3.43 19.16
N PRO A 208 -7.83 -2.91 17.95
CA PRO A 208 -7.36 -3.74 16.84
C PRO A 208 -6.12 -4.53 17.23
N VAL A 209 -5.84 -5.63 16.52
CA VAL A 209 -4.64 -6.43 16.78
C VAL A 209 -3.36 -5.69 16.40
N LYS A 210 -2.27 -6.00 17.12
CA LYS A 210 -0.93 -5.48 16.84
C LYS A 210 -0.54 -5.72 15.37
N GLY A 211 0.04 -4.72 14.73
CA GLY A 211 0.43 -4.75 13.32
C GLY A 211 -0.59 -4.14 12.37
N SER A 212 -1.81 -3.82 12.81
CA SER A 212 -2.73 -3.00 12.02
C SER A 212 -2.38 -1.50 12.14
N TYR A 213 -2.68 -0.73 11.09
CA TYR A 213 -2.46 0.72 11.11
C TYR A 213 -3.29 1.41 12.21
N LEU A 214 -4.55 1.01 12.37
CA LEU A 214 -5.44 1.58 13.40
C LEU A 214 -4.91 1.27 14.81
N TYR A 215 -4.34 0.08 15.04
CA TYR A 215 -3.65 -0.22 16.30
C TYR A 215 -2.49 0.73 16.56
N SER A 216 -1.63 0.94 15.56
CA SER A 216 -0.48 1.84 15.67
C SER A 216 -0.91 3.27 15.96
N LEU A 217 -1.98 3.73 15.31
CA LEU A 217 -2.55 5.05 15.51
C LEU A 217 -3.14 5.22 16.93
N ILE A 218 -3.91 4.23 17.41
CA ILE A 218 -4.48 4.26 18.75
C ILE A 218 -3.36 4.28 19.80
N ASN A 219 -2.30 3.47 19.62
CA ASN A 219 -1.16 3.50 20.54
C ASN A 219 -0.39 4.83 20.52
N GLU A 220 -0.33 5.51 19.37
CA GLU A 220 0.26 6.85 19.30
C GLU A 220 -0.59 7.86 20.08
N ILE A 221 -1.90 7.82 19.89
CA ILE A 221 -2.85 8.70 20.60
C ILE A 221 -2.76 8.47 22.11
N LEU A 222 -2.63 7.21 22.52
CA LEU A 222 -2.55 6.80 23.94
C LEU A 222 -1.11 6.71 24.46
N ALA A 223 -0.11 7.25 23.76
CA ALA A 223 1.32 7.03 24.10
C ALA A 223 1.73 7.56 25.48
N SER A 224 1.06 8.59 25.98
CA SER A 224 1.28 9.16 27.31
C SER A 224 0.55 8.42 28.43
N GLU A 225 -0.42 7.55 28.07
CA GLU A 225 -1.31 6.88 28.99
C GLU A 225 -0.99 5.36 29.06
N LYS A 226 -1.44 4.72 30.12
CA LYS A 226 -1.38 3.25 30.26
C LYS A 226 -2.77 2.66 30.01
N PRO A 227 -3.18 2.47 28.73
CA PRO A 227 -4.52 2.04 28.43
C PRO A 227 -4.84 0.65 28.99
N ASN A 228 -5.99 0.49 29.58
CA ASN A 228 -6.49 -0.81 30.07
C ASN A 228 -7.02 -1.65 28.90
N ILE A 229 -6.13 -2.27 28.14
CA ILE A 229 -6.50 -3.13 26.99
C ILE A 229 -6.92 -4.50 27.50
N VAL A 230 -8.20 -4.80 27.45
CA VAL A 230 -8.76 -6.08 27.91
C VAL A 230 -8.80 -7.12 26.78
N MET A 231 -8.84 -6.68 25.51
CA MET A 231 -8.89 -7.56 24.36
C MET A 231 -8.33 -6.89 23.10
N GLN A 232 -7.78 -7.71 22.20
CA GLN A 232 -7.41 -7.29 20.85
C GLN A 232 -8.14 -8.12 19.80
N SER A 233 -8.85 -7.48 18.88
CA SER A 233 -9.58 -8.17 17.81
C SER A 233 -9.71 -7.28 16.56
N ASN A 234 -9.57 -7.88 15.37
CA ASN A 234 -9.95 -7.26 14.10
C ASN A 234 -11.35 -7.69 13.63
N GLN A 235 -12.04 -8.53 14.40
CA GLN A 235 -13.37 -9.00 14.05
C GLN A 235 -14.45 -8.04 14.56
N LEU A 236 -15.17 -7.43 13.62
CA LEU A 236 -16.23 -6.46 13.92
C LEU A 236 -17.35 -7.07 14.78
N THR A 237 -17.70 -8.33 14.56
CA THR A 237 -18.70 -9.05 15.35
C THR A 237 -18.29 -9.18 16.81
N THR A 238 -17.03 -9.52 17.07
CA THR A 238 -16.49 -9.60 18.44
C THR A 238 -16.49 -8.24 19.11
N LEU A 239 -16.03 -7.21 18.38
CA LEU A 239 -16.05 -5.83 18.88
C LEU A 239 -17.45 -5.37 19.23
N LYS A 240 -18.41 -5.55 18.32
CA LYS A 240 -19.82 -5.21 18.51
C LYS A 240 -20.42 -5.92 19.73
N TYR A 241 -20.10 -7.20 19.92
CA TYR A 241 -20.56 -7.96 21.08
C TYR A 241 -20.02 -7.39 22.39
N MET A 242 -18.72 -7.10 22.46
CA MET A 242 -18.09 -6.54 23.68
C MET A 242 -18.68 -5.18 24.08
N LEU A 243 -19.00 -4.35 23.09
CA LEU A 243 -19.69 -3.08 23.31
C LEU A 243 -21.12 -3.30 23.84
N ARG A 244 -21.90 -4.19 23.23
CA ARG A 244 -23.29 -4.46 23.62
C ARG A 244 -23.44 -5.00 25.04
N VAL A 245 -22.49 -5.81 25.49
CA VAL A 245 -22.54 -6.37 26.86
C VAL A 245 -21.82 -5.49 27.89
N ASP A 246 -21.45 -4.27 27.52
CA ASP A 246 -20.77 -3.27 28.37
C ASP A 246 -19.49 -3.80 29.05
N CYS A 247 -18.78 -4.73 28.38
CA CYS A 247 -17.53 -5.26 28.90
C CYS A 247 -16.33 -4.38 28.60
N ALA A 248 -16.39 -3.57 27.54
CA ALA A 248 -15.32 -2.68 27.13
C ALA A 248 -15.83 -1.61 26.17
N ALA A 249 -15.08 -0.52 26.08
CA ALA A 249 -15.22 0.52 25.06
C ALA A 249 -14.26 0.27 23.88
N ALA A 250 -14.46 0.96 22.77
CA ALA A 250 -13.56 0.88 21.61
C ALA A 250 -13.35 2.25 20.95
N ILE A 251 -12.11 2.53 20.57
CA ILE A 251 -11.79 3.70 19.73
C ILE A 251 -11.97 3.28 18.28
N ILE A 252 -12.98 3.81 17.61
CA ILE A 252 -13.39 3.44 16.26
C ILE A 252 -13.82 4.64 15.43
N TYR A 253 -14.11 4.42 14.15
CA TYR A 253 -14.64 5.45 13.25
C TYR A 253 -16.01 5.93 13.73
N ASP A 254 -16.21 7.24 13.72
CA ASP A 254 -17.47 7.86 14.07
C ASP A 254 -18.59 7.34 13.17
N GLY A 255 -19.65 6.84 13.79
CA GLY A 255 -20.80 6.27 13.11
C GLY A 255 -20.70 4.78 12.78
N LEU A 256 -19.57 4.11 13.03
CA LEU A 256 -19.49 2.65 12.89
C LEU A 256 -20.42 2.01 13.94
N PHE A 257 -21.35 1.15 13.49
CA PHE A 257 -22.44 0.55 14.30
C PHE A 257 -23.59 1.49 14.65
N ASN A 258 -23.78 2.63 13.97
CA ASN A 258 -24.96 3.47 14.18
C ASN A 258 -26.30 2.77 13.87
N ASP A 259 -26.24 1.60 13.21
CA ASP A 259 -27.38 0.71 13.02
C ASP A 259 -27.75 -0.11 14.27
N ASP A 260 -26.98 0.02 15.35
CA ASP A 260 -27.19 -0.68 16.62
C ASP A 260 -27.62 0.29 17.72
N GLU A 261 -28.86 0.13 18.20
CA GLU A 261 -29.42 1.03 19.21
C GLU A 261 -28.72 0.95 20.56
N ASP A 262 -28.02 -0.16 20.85
CA ASP A 262 -27.29 -0.35 22.09
C ASP A 262 -25.90 0.31 22.09
N ILE A 263 -25.42 0.82 20.95
CA ILE A 263 -24.09 1.43 20.82
C ILE A 263 -24.21 2.93 20.57
N VAL A 264 -23.43 3.71 21.29
CA VAL A 264 -23.34 5.17 21.13
C VAL A 264 -21.88 5.61 21.04
N HIS A 265 -21.68 6.76 20.42
CA HIS A 265 -20.36 7.35 20.18
C HIS A 265 -20.17 8.59 21.06
N ILE A 266 -19.12 8.60 21.88
CA ILE A 266 -18.69 9.76 22.65
C ILE A 266 -17.52 10.40 21.89
N PRO A 267 -17.61 11.67 21.47
CA PRO A 267 -16.52 12.36 20.79
C PRO A 267 -15.34 12.58 21.75
N PHE A 268 -14.13 12.71 21.21
CA PHE A 268 -12.99 13.21 21.95
C PHE A 268 -13.07 14.73 22.10
N GLU A 269 -12.49 15.29 23.18
CA GLU A 269 -12.40 16.74 23.38
C GLU A 269 -11.63 17.41 22.24
N GLU A 270 -10.59 16.74 21.73
CA GLU A 270 -9.87 17.13 20.54
C GLU A 270 -10.22 16.16 19.40
N ASP A 271 -10.79 16.68 18.32
CA ASP A 271 -11.17 15.85 17.16
C ASP A 271 -9.95 15.19 16.52
N ILE A 272 -10.01 13.87 16.33
CA ILE A 272 -8.97 13.06 15.71
C ILE A 272 -9.45 12.68 14.31
N PHE A 273 -9.04 13.45 13.31
CA PHE A 273 -9.45 13.24 11.93
C PHE A 273 -8.65 12.15 11.23
N LEU A 274 -9.32 11.41 10.35
CA LEU A 274 -8.77 10.35 9.51
C LEU A 274 -9.22 10.53 8.06
N GLU A 275 -8.28 10.50 7.12
CA GLU A 275 -8.60 10.47 5.70
C GLU A 275 -8.56 9.04 5.17
N THR A 276 -9.61 8.62 4.48
CA THR A 276 -9.64 7.36 3.72
C THR A 276 -9.27 7.65 2.28
N HIS A 277 -8.25 6.97 1.78
CA HIS A 277 -7.72 7.15 0.44
C HIS A 277 -7.84 5.86 -0.37
N VAL A 278 -7.99 6.00 -1.68
CA VAL A 278 -7.63 4.96 -2.63
C VAL A 278 -6.21 5.20 -3.13
N PHE A 279 -5.38 4.15 -3.07
CA PHE A 279 -3.98 4.15 -3.49
C PHE A 279 -3.81 3.28 -4.71
N TRP A 280 -2.93 3.68 -5.64
CA TRP A 280 -2.51 2.87 -6.78
C TRP A 280 -1.05 3.16 -7.11
N GLN A 281 -0.40 2.24 -7.80
CA GLN A 281 1.03 2.34 -8.04
C GLN A 281 1.38 3.55 -8.93
N ALA A 282 2.38 4.33 -8.52
CA ALA A 282 2.89 5.44 -9.31
C ALA A 282 3.69 4.92 -10.52
N GLY A 283 3.62 5.65 -11.64
CA GLY A 283 4.39 5.32 -12.84
C GLY A 283 3.91 4.08 -13.61
N ARG A 284 2.83 3.42 -13.19
CA ARG A 284 2.24 2.26 -13.88
C ARG A 284 1.08 2.64 -14.79
N TYR A 285 0.87 1.78 -15.80
CA TYR A 285 -0.34 1.84 -16.60
C TYR A 285 -1.57 1.55 -15.74
N VAL A 286 -2.53 2.45 -15.80
CA VAL A 286 -3.83 2.28 -15.13
C VAL A 286 -4.81 1.78 -16.18
N SER A 287 -5.27 0.53 -16.05
CA SER A 287 -6.21 -0.09 -16.98
C SER A 287 -7.52 0.71 -17.08
N SER A 288 -8.25 0.57 -18.18
CA SER A 288 -9.55 1.22 -18.37
C SER A 288 -10.54 0.82 -17.28
N SER A 289 -10.53 -0.44 -16.86
CA SER A 289 -11.37 -0.96 -15.80
C SER A 289 -11.03 -0.35 -14.44
N LEU A 290 -9.74 -0.22 -14.11
CA LEU A 290 -9.31 0.44 -12.87
C LEU A 290 -9.66 1.93 -12.90
N LYS A 291 -9.52 2.61 -14.03
CA LYS A 291 -9.97 4.01 -14.19
C LYS A 291 -11.47 4.16 -13.95
N SER A 292 -12.30 3.24 -14.50
CA SER A 292 -13.74 3.21 -14.28
C SER A 292 -14.08 3.00 -12.80
N PHE A 293 -13.40 2.05 -12.14
CA PHE A 293 -13.56 1.81 -10.71
C PHE A 293 -13.18 3.04 -9.86
N MET A 294 -12.03 3.66 -10.15
CA MET A 294 -11.58 4.85 -9.42
C MET A 294 -12.49 6.06 -9.66
N SER A 295 -13.04 6.21 -10.88
CA SER A 295 -14.01 7.25 -11.17
C SER A 295 -15.32 7.03 -10.43
N TYR A 296 -15.78 5.78 -10.34
CA TYR A 296 -16.97 5.42 -9.59
C TYR A 296 -16.79 5.69 -8.09
N ILE A 297 -15.78 5.08 -7.47
CA ILE A 297 -15.57 5.17 -6.01
C ILE A 297 -15.34 6.61 -5.54
N SER A 298 -14.79 7.48 -6.39
CA SER A 298 -14.58 8.89 -6.08
C SER A 298 -15.88 9.71 -6.05
N LYS A 299 -16.99 9.16 -6.54
CA LYS A 299 -18.30 9.81 -6.58
C LYS A 299 -19.28 9.22 -5.55
N VAL A 300 -18.90 8.13 -4.90
CA VAL A 300 -19.73 7.46 -3.90
C VAL A 300 -19.85 8.36 -2.67
N ASP A 301 -21.08 8.61 -2.24
CA ASP A 301 -21.36 9.23 -0.96
C ASP A 301 -21.28 8.17 0.14
N PHE A 302 -20.17 8.16 0.86
CA PHE A 302 -19.95 7.23 1.97
C PHE A 302 -20.66 7.62 3.25
N GLY A 303 -21.23 8.82 3.35
CA GLY A 303 -22.01 9.25 4.52
C GLY A 303 -23.42 8.70 4.52
N SER A 304 -24.03 8.54 3.34
CA SER A 304 -25.40 8.01 3.24
C SER A 304 -25.41 6.48 3.48
N ASP A 305 -26.36 6.00 4.26
CA ASP A 305 -26.67 4.57 4.53
C ASP A 305 -25.56 3.71 5.15
N THR A 306 -24.34 4.25 5.43
CA THR A 306 -23.29 3.53 6.12
C THR A 306 -23.29 3.77 7.62
N GLY A 307 -24.01 4.80 8.06
CA GLY A 307 -23.95 5.33 9.43
C GLY A 307 -22.68 6.13 9.73
N LEU A 308 -21.72 6.17 8.80
CA LEU A 308 -20.45 6.85 9.01
C LEU A 308 -20.61 8.37 8.93
N THR A 309 -20.07 9.09 9.90
CA THR A 309 -20.01 10.56 9.85
C THR A 309 -18.88 10.99 8.91
N VAL A 310 -19.26 11.42 7.70
CA VAL A 310 -18.31 11.96 6.71
C VAL A 310 -18.20 13.48 6.91
N ILE A 311 -16.96 13.95 7.01
CA ILE A 311 -16.65 15.36 7.23
C ILE A 311 -16.17 15.97 5.91
N GLN A 312 -16.74 17.09 5.52
CA GLN A 312 -16.28 17.84 4.36
C GLN A 312 -14.86 18.37 4.60
N ARG A 313 -14.00 18.22 3.61
CA ARG A 313 -12.57 18.54 3.71
C ARG A 313 -12.31 20.00 4.15
N GLU A 314 -13.20 20.91 3.80
CA GLU A 314 -13.14 22.32 4.18
C GLU A 314 -13.26 22.53 5.70
N ASN A 315 -13.89 21.58 6.41
CA ASN A 315 -14.09 21.60 7.85
C ASN A 315 -12.98 20.88 8.65
N VAL A 316 -11.93 20.38 7.97
CA VAL A 316 -10.79 19.72 8.61
C VAL A 316 -9.67 20.74 8.82
N PRO A 317 -9.25 21.02 10.08
CA PRO A 317 -8.18 21.97 10.34
C PRO A 317 -6.87 21.58 9.66
N PRO A 318 -6.11 22.54 9.08
CA PRO A 318 -4.84 22.24 8.40
C PRO A 318 -3.80 21.55 9.30
N THR A 319 -3.85 21.80 10.60
CA THR A 319 -2.96 21.20 11.61
C THR A 319 -3.18 19.71 11.83
N CYS A 320 -4.36 19.19 11.52
CA CYS A 320 -4.66 17.77 11.67
C CYS A 320 -4.12 16.90 10.54
N ILE A 321 -3.57 17.52 9.47
CA ILE A 321 -3.10 16.86 8.25
C ILE A 321 -1.59 16.54 8.30
N ASN A 322 -0.85 17.09 9.28
CA ASN A 322 0.63 17.05 9.32
C ASN A 322 1.18 16.37 10.59
N ILE A 323 1.24 15.04 10.60
CA ILE A 323 2.12 14.31 11.53
C ILE A 323 2.95 13.29 10.72
N HIS A 324 4.28 13.43 10.81
CA HIS A 324 5.30 12.58 10.15
C HIS A 324 5.37 11.19 10.80
N PHE A 325 4.48 10.27 10.43
CA PHE A 325 4.42 8.94 11.06
C PHE A 325 5.14 7.83 10.28
N VAL A 326 5.31 7.98 8.96
CA VAL A 326 5.89 6.92 8.11
C VAL A 326 7.39 6.78 8.31
N ASP A 327 8.10 7.86 8.65
CA ASP A 327 9.56 7.84 8.88
C ASP A 327 9.97 7.01 10.11
N VAL A 328 9.11 6.92 11.12
CA VAL A 328 9.38 6.17 12.36
C VAL A 328 9.23 4.66 12.18
N LEU A 329 8.33 4.20 11.32
CA LEU A 329 8.10 2.77 11.08
C LEU A 329 9.10 2.15 10.11
N MET A 330 9.60 2.92 9.13
CA MET A 330 10.64 2.44 8.21
C MET A 330 12.02 2.39 8.87
N GLN A 331 12.34 3.32 9.79
CA GLN A 331 13.60 3.30 10.55
C GLN A 331 13.69 2.17 11.59
N ARG A 332 12.56 1.61 12.07
CA ARG A 332 12.59 0.52 13.07
C ARG A 332 12.80 -0.89 12.48
N ARG A 333 12.79 -1.07 11.17
CA ARG A 333 13.14 -2.37 10.55
C ARG A 333 14.64 -2.66 10.48
N ASP A 334 15.50 -1.63 10.60
CA ASP A 334 16.96 -1.78 10.52
C ASP A 334 17.67 -1.84 11.90
N MET A 335 16.91 -1.89 13.00
CA MET A 335 17.49 -1.94 14.35
C MET A 335 17.31 -3.31 15.03
N SER A 336 17.72 -4.39 14.35
CA SER A 336 18.22 -5.58 15.02
C SER A 336 19.63 -5.83 14.49
N GLU A 337 20.61 -5.52 15.34
CA GLU A 337 22.06 -5.75 15.23
C GLU A 337 22.92 -4.55 14.81
N ALA A 338 23.64 -4.06 15.81
CA ALA A 338 24.91 -3.31 15.88
C ALA A 338 24.85 -1.82 16.29
N PRO A 339 25.80 -1.37 17.13
CA PRO A 339 25.82 -0.02 17.71
C PRO A 339 26.32 1.05 16.71
N PRO A 340 25.98 2.33 16.88
CA PRO A 340 26.19 3.36 15.87
C PRO A 340 27.68 3.74 15.74
N ARG A 341 28.23 3.55 14.54
CA ARG A 341 29.47 4.24 14.15
C ARG A 341 29.13 5.62 13.59
N LYS A 342 29.76 6.65 14.14
CA LYS A 342 29.67 8.03 13.66
C LYS A 342 30.13 8.11 12.19
N ILE A 343 29.23 8.51 11.30
CA ILE A 343 29.54 8.82 9.91
C ILE A 343 29.76 10.32 9.80
N SER A 344 30.95 10.73 9.36
CA SER A 344 31.35 12.12 9.18
C SER A 344 30.69 12.74 7.94
N ALA A 345 30.48 14.07 8.00
CA ALA A 345 29.74 14.88 7.04
C ALA A 345 30.33 14.98 5.60
N GLN A 346 31.27 14.12 5.20
CA GLN A 346 31.95 14.22 3.90
C GLN A 346 31.44 13.26 2.80
N GLN A 347 30.47 12.40 3.08
CA GLN A 347 29.98 11.43 2.08
C GLN A 347 28.73 11.87 1.28
N ASN A 348 28.17 13.02 1.56
CA ASN A 348 26.96 13.52 0.84
C ASN A 348 27.23 14.24 -0.48
N VAL A 349 28.49 14.37 -0.92
CA VAL A 349 28.84 15.12 -2.16
C VAL A 349 28.98 14.20 -3.38
N VAL A 350 29.14 12.88 -3.20
CA VAL A 350 29.41 11.97 -4.35
C VAL A 350 28.13 11.44 -5.01
N PHE A 351 26.98 11.47 -4.34
CA PHE A 351 25.72 10.95 -4.89
C PHE A 351 25.02 11.91 -5.87
N SER A 352 25.40 13.20 -5.88
CA SER A 352 24.78 14.21 -6.75
C SER A 352 25.41 14.33 -8.13
N ALA A 353 26.58 13.72 -8.38
CA ALA A 353 27.38 13.95 -9.59
C ALA A 353 27.19 12.91 -10.71
N ILE A 354 26.53 11.78 -10.46
CA ILE A 354 26.45 10.66 -11.44
C ILE A 354 25.10 10.61 -12.19
N ILE A 355 24.05 11.27 -11.73
CA ILE A 355 22.70 11.19 -12.34
C ILE A 355 22.37 12.41 -13.23
N CYS A 356 23.15 13.47 -13.20
CA CYS A 356 22.81 14.75 -13.86
C CYS A 356 23.07 14.88 -15.38
N PRO A 357 23.86 14.05 -16.12
CA PRO A 357 24.08 14.29 -17.55
C PRO A 357 23.00 13.75 -18.49
N PHE A 358 22.08 12.90 -18.01
CA PHE A 358 21.11 12.26 -18.91
C PHE A 358 19.73 12.92 -18.95
N ILE A 359 19.36 13.68 -17.93
CA ILE A 359 18.05 14.34 -17.83
C ILE A 359 18.06 15.76 -18.42
N CYS A 360 19.19 16.49 -18.39
CA CYS A 360 19.26 17.84 -18.95
C CYS A 360 19.24 17.92 -20.49
N LYS A 361 19.52 16.84 -21.21
CA LYS A 361 19.47 16.84 -22.70
C LYS A 361 18.06 16.64 -23.28
N TRP A 362 17.08 16.30 -22.46
CA TRP A 362 15.70 16.08 -22.91
C TRP A 362 14.82 17.34 -22.77
N TYR A 363 15.19 18.27 -21.89
CA TYR A 363 14.40 19.49 -21.60
C TYR A 363 14.79 20.72 -22.45
N GLN A 364 15.85 20.66 -23.28
CA GLN A 364 16.28 21.78 -24.12
C GLN A 364 15.89 21.65 -25.60
N LYS A 365 14.99 20.72 -25.94
CA LYS A 365 14.42 20.64 -27.30
C LYS A 365 12.90 20.47 -27.23
N LYS A 366 12.24 21.48 -26.69
CA LYS A 366 10.87 21.86 -27.02
C LYS A 366 10.76 23.38 -26.91
#